data_3ba3515ca3c72892d745b3cb1315b4b6
#
_entry.id   3ba3515ca3c72892d745b3cb1315b4b6
#
_cell.length_a   1.000
_cell.length_b   1.000
_cell.length_c   1.000
_cell.angle_alpha   90.00
_cell.angle_beta   90.00
_cell.angle_gamma   90.00
#
_symmetry.space_group_name_H-M   'P 1'
#
loop_
_entity.id
_entity.type
_entity.pdbx_description
1 polymer ?
#
loop_
_entity_poly.entity_id
_entity_poly.type
_entity_poly.pdbx_seq_one_letter_code
_entity_poly.pdbx_strand_id
1 'polypeptide(L)'
;MSYQIITDSCCDFPTPMYETLGLRFVPLSVEFRGETNDDRNDDSLKDMYEGLRAGEAAKTSAVNPTRWSETMEPVLSAGEDLLVLAFSSGLSTTYQSAVIAAEELGEKYPDRTIRVVDTLCASMGQGLLVWYACKKRDEGLSLDALYSWVMENRLHLCHWFTVDDLMYLKRGGRISAATALVGTMLQIKPLLHVDDEGHLISMAKARGRKAAIDALVRKAQELGAGYDNSTMFISHGDCREDAEYLARQLKETCGVKEVVISYVGAVIGSHSGPGTLALFFLGSHR
;
A
#
# COMPACT_ATOMS: atom_id res chain seq x y z
N MET A 1 1.76 5.01 28.46
CA MET A 1 0.32 4.80 28.17
C MET A 1 0.24 3.78 27.06
N SER A 2 -0.77 2.91 27.04
CA SER A 2 -0.93 1.98 25.93
C SER A 2 -1.56 2.72 24.74
N TYR A 3 -1.20 2.31 23.55
CA TYR A 3 -1.75 2.87 22.32
C TYR A 3 -1.97 1.77 21.28
N GLN A 4 -2.88 2.03 20.35
CA GLN A 4 -3.18 1.14 19.24
C GLN A 4 -2.72 1.75 17.93
N ILE A 5 -2.35 0.88 16.97
CA ILE A 5 -2.10 1.27 15.59
C ILE A 5 -3.33 0.92 14.77
N ILE A 6 -3.83 1.89 14.00
CA ILE A 6 -4.93 1.71 13.05
C ILE A 6 -4.44 2.07 11.65
N THR A 7 -4.87 1.34 10.66
CA THR A 7 -4.58 1.61 9.25
C THR A 7 -5.85 1.47 8.40
N ASP A 8 -5.74 1.50 7.09
CA ASP A 8 -6.83 1.20 6.16
C ASP A 8 -6.51 -0.03 5.29
N SER A 9 -7.48 -0.49 4.50
CA SER A 9 -7.35 -1.70 3.70
C SER A 9 -6.29 -1.62 2.60
N CYS A 10 -5.89 -0.39 2.19
CA CYS A 10 -4.86 -0.20 1.16
C CYS A 10 -3.43 -0.63 1.59
N CYS A 11 -3.27 -1.19 2.80
CA CYS A 11 -2.08 -1.98 3.17
C CYS A 11 -1.95 -3.26 2.35
N ASP A 12 -3.03 -3.78 1.79
CA ASP A 12 -3.10 -5.03 1.03
C ASP A 12 -2.56 -6.25 1.80
N PHE A 13 -2.61 -6.23 3.12
CA PHE A 13 -2.21 -7.38 3.93
C PHE A 13 -3.13 -8.57 3.68
N PRO A 14 -2.59 -9.80 3.66
CA PRO A 14 -3.40 -10.98 3.85
C PRO A 14 -4.20 -10.87 5.15
N THR A 15 -5.47 -11.23 5.13
CA THR A 15 -6.37 -11.08 6.30
C THR A 15 -5.77 -11.59 7.62
N PRO A 16 -5.10 -12.78 7.69
CA PRO A 16 -4.50 -13.26 8.94
C PRO A 16 -3.39 -12.34 9.50
N MET A 17 -2.78 -11.50 8.66
CA MET A 17 -1.69 -10.63 9.08
C MET A 17 -2.17 -9.49 9.99
N TYR A 18 -3.39 -8.98 9.77
CA TYR A 18 -3.99 -7.98 10.66
C TYR A 18 -4.15 -8.52 12.09
N GLU A 19 -4.63 -9.75 12.22
CA GLU A 19 -4.80 -10.41 13.53
C GLU A 19 -3.45 -10.65 14.21
N THR A 20 -2.48 -11.19 13.46
CA THR A 20 -1.14 -11.48 13.99
C THR A 20 -0.43 -10.22 14.50
N LEU A 21 -0.64 -9.08 13.85
CA LEU A 21 -0.05 -7.79 14.22
C LEU A 21 -0.89 -7.03 15.25
N GLY A 22 -2.06 -7.55 15.66
CA GLY A 22 -2.98 -6.86 16.56
C GLY A 22 -3.47 -5.53 15.99
N LEU A 23 -3.71 -5.48 14.67
CA LEU A 23 -4.11 -4.28 13.95
C LEU A 23 -5.63 -4.21 13.77
N ARG A 24 -6.15 -3.00 13.90
CA ARG A 24 -7.46 -2.63 13.36
C ARG A 24 -7.26 -1.93 12.03
N PHE A 25 -8.15 -2.15 11.08
CA PHE A 25 -8.14 -1.44 9.80
C PHE A 25 -9.55 -0.97 9.43
N VAL A 26 -9.59 0.10 8.67
CA VAL A 26 -10.84 0.64 8.11
C VAL A 26 -10.86 0.28 6.62
N PRO A 27 -11.86 -0.48 6.15
CA PRO A 27 -11.93 -0.84 4.74
C PRO A 27 -12.40 0.34 3.89
N LEU A 28 -11.71 0.57 2.76
CA LEU A 28 -12.26 1.32 1.64
C LEU A 28 -13.37 0.48 0.99
N SER A 29 -14.07 1.01 0.00
CA SER A 29 -15.12 0.28 -0.68
C SER A 29 -14.86 0.17 -2.17
N VAL A 30 -15.27 -0.95 -2.75
CA VAL A 30 -15.27 -1.20 -4.19
C VAL A 30 -16.68 -1.56 -4.67
N GLU A 31 -17.13 -0.90 -5.73
CA GLU A 31 -18.35 -1.25 -6.48
C GLU A 31 -17.94 -2.05 -7.71
N PHE A 32 -18.41 -3.28 -7.78
CA PHE A 32 -18.15 -4.18 -8.91
C PHE A 32 -19.43 -4.94 -9.26
N ARG A 33 -19.81 -4.98 -10.54
CA ARG A 33 -21.06 -5.61 -11.03
C ARG A 33 -22.34 -5.14 -10.33
N GLY A 34 -22.35 -3.87 -9.88
CA GLY A 34 -23.51 -3.28 -9.19
C GLY A 34 -23.59 -3.57 -7.69
N GLU A 35 -22.66 -4.33 -7.14
CA GLU A 35 -22.54 -4.57 -5.71
C GLU A 35 -21.41 -3.72 -5.10
N THR A 36 -21.65 -3.14 -3.94
CA THR A 36 -20.64 -2.41 -3.18
C THR A 36 -20.20 -3.24 -1.99
N ASN A 37 -18.90 -3.56 -1.96
CA ASN A 37 -18.30 -4.38 -0.91
C ASN A 37 -17.15 -3.64 -0.24
N ASP A 38 -16.84 -4.02 0.99
CA ASP A 38 -15.63 -3.61 1.69
C ASP A 38 -14.40 -4.22 1.00
N ASP A 39 -13.36 -3.40 0.85
CA ASP A 39 -12.07 -3.86 0.34
C ASP A 39 -11.41 -4.80 1.34
N ARG A 40 -11.33 -6.06 0.96
CA ARG A 40 -10.69 -7.13 1.73
C ARG A 40 -9.82 -7.96 0.80
N ASN A 41 -8.70 -8.40 1.33
CA ASN A 41 -7.78 -9.27 0.59
C ASN A 41 -8.17 -10.74 0.85
N ASP A 42 -9.17 -11.19 0.13
CA ASP A 42 -9.76 -12.53 0.22
C ASP A 42 -9.94 -13.18 -1.16
N ASP A 43 -10.58 -14.35 -1.21
CA ASP A 43 -10.75 -15.15 -2.42
C ASP A 43 -11.58 -14.47 -3.53
N SER A 44 -12.38 -13.44 -3.20
CA SER A 44 -13.19 -12.68 -4.17
C SER A 44 -12.35 -11.88 -5.17
N LEU A 45 -11.09 -11.56 -4.82
CA LEU A 45 -10.17 -10.84 -5.69
C LEU A 45 -9.93 -11.53 -7.02
N LYS A 46 -9.89 -12.85 -7.05
CA LYS A 46 -9.65 -13.60 -8.29
C LYS A 46 -10.76 -13.35 -9.30
N ASP A 47 -12.04 -13.44 -8.88
CA ASP A 47 -13.19 -13.15 -9.74
C ASP A 47 -13.18 -11.70 -10.23
N MET A 48 -12.84 -10.75 -9.37
CA MET A 48 -12.69 -9.35 -9.77
C MET A 48 -11.60 -9.17 -10.85
N TYR A 49 -10.42 -9.77 -10.68
CA TYR A 49 -9.36 -9.68 -11.67
C TYR A 49 -9.71 -10.38 -13.00
N GLU A 50 -10.46 -11.47 -12.96
CA GLU A 50 -11.01 -12.11 -14.16
C GLU A 50 -11.99 -11.19 -14.90
N GLY A 51 -12.90 -10.52 -14.18
CA GLY A 51 -13.80 -9.53 -14.75
C GLY A 51 -13.07 -8.32 -15.33
N LEU A 52 -12.06 -7.80 -14.63
CA LEU A 52 -11.23 -6.70 -15.16
C LEU A 52 -10.54 -7.09 -16.47
N ARG A 53 -10.03 -8.33 -16.61
CA ARG A 53 -9.47 -8.84 -17.88
C ARG A 53 -10.51 -8.93 -18.98
N ALA A 54 -11.76 -9.25 -18.63
CA ALA A 54 -12.89 -9.25 -19.55
C ALA A 54 -13.36 -7.84 -19.96
N GLY A 55 -12.76 -6.78 -19.39
CA GLY A 55 -13.10 -5.38 -19.68
C GLY A 55 -14.18 -4.81 -18.78
N GLU A 56 -14.58 -5.51 -17.74
CA GLU A 56 -15.50 -4.98 -16.73
C GLU A 56 -14.83 -3.85 -15.95
N ALA A 57 -15.63 -2.92 -15.42
CA ALA A 57 -15.14 -1.77 -14.67
C ALA A 57 -15.53 -1.89 -13.19
N ALA A 58 -14.63 -1.46 -12.33
CA ALA A 58 -14.89 -1.27 -10.90
C ALA A 58 -14.77 0.23 -10.54
N LYS A 59 -15.49 0.65 -9.51
CA LYS A 59 -15.38 1.99 -8.91
C LYS A 59 -15.00 1.85 -7.45
N THR A 60 -14.29 2.84 -6.93
CA THR A 60 -13.80 2.82 -5.56
C THR A 60 -14.22 4.06 -4.80
N SER A 61 -14.40 3.91 -3.48
CA SER A 61 -14.69 5.02 -2.57
C SER A 61 -13.68 5.03 -1.44
N ALA A 62 -13.18 6.23 -1.13
CA ALA A 62 -12.33 6.47 0.03
C ALA A 62 -13.10 6.21 1.34
N VAL A 63 -12.36 5.97 2.43
CA VAL A 63 -12.95 5.98 3.77
C VAL A 63 -13.46 7.37 4.09
N ASN A 64 -14.69 7.48 4.58
CA ASN A 64 -15.25 8.74 5.07
C ASN A 64 -14.95 8.96 6.57
N PRO A 65 -15.11 10.19 7.13
CA PRO A 65 -14.81 10.47 8.52
C PRO A 65 -15.60 9.60 9.51
N THR A 66 -16.87 9.29 9.22
CA THR A 66 -17.71 8.46 10.09
C THR A 66 -17.14 7.06 10.27
N ARG A 67 -16.69 6.41 9.20
CA ARG A 67 -16.08 5.07 9.29
C ARG A 67 -14.76 5.08 10.08
N TRP A 68 -13.99 6.15 9.96
CA TRP A 68 -12.81 6.34 10.79
C TRP A 68 -13.19 6.48 12.26
N SER A 69 -14.16 7.33 12.59
CA SER A 69 -14.64 7.53 13.96
C SER A 69 -15.16 6.25 14.59
N GLU A 70 -15.95 5.46 13.86
CA GLU A 70 -16.47 4.16 14.31
C GLU A 70 -15.35 3.17 14.72
N THR A 71 -14.17 3.27 14.10
CA THR A 71 -13.03 2.40 14.40
C THR A 71 -12.14 2.98 15.50
N MET A 72 -11.93 4.29 15.53
CA MET A 72 -11.07 4.98 16.49
C MET A 72 -11.71 5.10 17.87
N GLU A 73 -12.99 5.46 17.92
CA GLU A 73 -13.68 5.82 19.17
C GLU A 73 -13.70 4.71 20.24
N PRO A 74 -13.89 3.41 19.90
CA PRO A 74 -13.81 2.34 20.87
C PRO A 74 -12.43 2.23 21.56
N VAL A 75 -11.35 2.60 20.89
CA VAL A 75 -9.99 2.60 21.45
C VAL A 75 -9.82 3.76 22.42
N LEU A 76 -10.23 4.96 22.02
CA LEU A 76 -10.14 6.16 22.87
C LEU A 76 -11.01 6.04 24.12
N SER A 77 -12.24 5.50 23.97
CA SER A 77 -13.15 5.27 25.11
C SER A 77 -12.62 4.22 26.09
N ALA A 78 -11.79 3.28 25.63
CA ALA A 78 -11.08 2.32 26.48
C ALA A 78 -9.85 2.96 27.19
N GLY A 79 -9.55 4.23 26.95
CA GLY A 79 -8.45 4.96 27.59
C GLY A 79 -7.10 4.77 26.92
N GLU A 80 -7.06 4.29 25.68
CA GLU A 80 -5.84 4.11 24.89
C GLU A 80 -5.66 5.26 23.88
N ASP A 81 -4.41 5.57 23.54
CA ASP A 81 -4.04 6.54 22.50
C ASP A 81 -4.00 5.88 21.11
N LEU A 82 -3.87 6.68 20.04
CA LEU A 82 -3.93 6.19 18.66
C LEU A 82 -2.77 6.68 17.79
N LEU A 83 -2.22 5.76 17.01
CA LEU A 83 -1.43 6.05 15.81
C LEU A 83 -2.19 5.54 14.58
N VAL A 84 -2.59 6.45 13.71
CA VAL A 84 -3.29 6.14 12.45
C VAL A 84 -2.31 6.29 11.30
N LEU A 85 -2.12 5.21 10.52
CA LEU A 85 -1.24 5.17 9.37
C LEU A 85 -2.12 5.03 8.12
N ALA A 86 -2.41 6.14 7.44
CA ALA A 86 -3.39 6.19 6.36
C ALA A 86 -2.74 6.15 4.97
N PHE A 87 -3.48 5.65 4.01
CA PHE A 87 -3.16 5.61 2.59
C PHE A 87 -2.79 6.98 2.04
N SER A 88 -1.83 7.02 1.10
CA SER A 88 -1.29 8.25 0.49
C SER A 88 -2.37 9.26 0.10
N SER A 89 -2.20 10.50 0.57
CA SER A 89 -3.02 11.64 0.17
C SER A 89 -2.88 12.01 -1.32
N GLY A 90 -1.77 11.62 -1.94
CA GLY A 90 -1.54 11.77 -3.39
C GLY A 90 -2.42 10.86 -4.25
N LEU A 91 -3.07 9.84 -3.64
CA LEU A 91 -3.87 8.84 -4.34
C LEU A 91 -5.34 8.80 -3.92
N SER A 92 -5.66 9.24 -2.70
CA SER A 92 -7.00 9.14 -2.10
C SER A 92 -7.23 10.22 -1.06
N THR A 93 -8.50 10.58 -0.81
CA THR A 93 -8.91 11.47 0.29
C THR A 93 -9.02 10.73 1.64
N THR A 94 -8.63 9.47 1.72
CA THR A 94 -8.72 8.62 2.93
C THR A 94 -7.96 9.24 4.11
N TYR A 95 -6.76 9.78 3.87
CA TYR A 95 -5.98 10.49 4.89
C TYR A 95 -6.71 11.73 5.42
N GLN A 96 -7.23 12.60 4.54
CA GLN A 96 -7.95 13.81 4.96
C GLN A 96 -9.19 13.47 5.81
N SER A 97 -9.88 12.39 5.46
CA SER A 97 -11.03 11.90 6.24
C SER A 97 -10.60 11.40 7.63
N ALA A 98 -9.42 10.78 7.74
CA ALA A 98 -8.87 10.37 9.03
C ALA A 98 -8.51 11.58 9.91
N VAL A 99 -7.97 12.64 9.31
CA VAL A 99 -7.66 13.89 10.03
C VAL A 99 -8.93 14.53 10.59
N ILE A 100 -10.00 14.64 9.78
CA ILE A 100 -11.28 15.19 10.24
C ILE A 100 -11.83 14.38 11.42
N ALA A 101 -11.86 13.05 11.30
CA ALA A 101 -12.31 12.18 12.39
C ALA A 101 -11.46 12.34 13.67
N ALA A 102 -10.14 12.49 13.51
CA ALA A 102 -9.23 12.67 14.64
C ALA A 102 -9.43 14.03 15.33
N GLU A 103 -9.73 15.10 14.59
CA GLU A 103 -10.04 16.42 15.17
C GLU A 103 -11.33 16.36 15.99
N GLU A 104 -12.42 15.82 15.44
CA GLU A 104 -13.71 15.66 16.13
C GLU A 104 -13.58 14.79 17.40
N LEU A 105 -12.85 13.66 17.30
CA LEU A 105 -12.62 12.78 18.43
C LEU A 105 -11.67 13.39 19.48
N GLY A 106 -10.71 14.22 19.05
CA GLY A 106 -9.82 14.94 19.95
C GLY A 106 -10.57 15.95 20.86
N GLU A 107 -11.61 16.60 20.32
CA GLU A 107 -12.51 17.44 21.13
C GLU A 107 -13.30 16.63 22.16
N LYS A 108 -13.74 15.42 21.78
CA LYS A 108 -14.53 14.52 22.64
C LYS A 108 -13.68 13.81 23.70
N TYR A 109 -12.43 13.52 23.40
CA TYR A 109 -11.47 12.80 24.25
C TYR A 109 -10.19 13.62 24.50
N PRO A 110 -10.27 14.80 25.18
CA PRO A 110 -9.15 15.74 25.29
C PRO A 110 -7.93 15.18 26.07
N ASP A 111 -8.13 14.13 26.86
CA ASP A 111 -7.06 13.45 27.60
C ASP A 111 -6.37 12.34 26.77
N ARG A 112 -6.75 12.16 25.52
CA ARG A 112 -6.19 11.15 24.62
C ARG A 112 -5.35 11.79 23.52
N THR A 113 -4.31 11.07 23.12
CA THR A 113 -3.45 11.50 22.00
C THR A 113 -3.83 10.72 20.74
N ILE A 114 -4.13 11.44 19.67
CA ILE A 114 -4.37 10.88 18.34
C ILE A 114 -3.31 11.43 17.39
N ARG A 115 -2.51 10.55 16.80
CA ARG A 115 -1.54 10.89 15.77
C ARG A 115 -1.98 10.30 14.44
N VAL A 116 -2.19 11.12 13.43
CA VAL A 116 -2.55 10.69 12.07
C VAL A 116 -1.37 10.97 11.15
N VAL A 117 -0.94 9.96 10.41
CA VAL A 117 0.17 10.05 9.46
C VAL A 117 -0.34 9.81 8.05
N ASP A 118 -0.07 10.75 7.17
CA ASP A 118 -0.05 10.48 5.73
C ASP A 118 1.20 9.64 5.43
N THR A 119 1.00 8.36 5.13
CA THR A 119 2.14 7.48 4.86
C THR A 119 2.85 7.81 3.56
N LEU A 120 2.15 8.48 2.62
CA LEU A 120 2.60 8.67 1.24
C LEU A 120 2.94 7.34 0.55
N CYS A 121 2.35 6.24 1.04
CA CYS A 121 2.57 4.87 0.61
C CYS A 121 1.28 4.28 0.05
N ALA A 122 1.42 3.16 -0.67
CA ALA A 122 0.32 2.39 -1.25
C ALA A 122 0.61 0.89 -1.19
N SER A 123 -0.47 0.07 -1.17
CA SER A 123 -0.38 -1.38 -1.24
C SER A 123 0.53 -1.95 -0.13
N MET A 124 1.20 -3.05 -0.37
CA MET A 124 2.13 -3.65 0.59
C MET A 124 3.32 -2.73 0.96
N GLY A 125 3.50 -1.56 0.31
CA GLY A 125 4.44 -0.53 0.76
C GLY A 125 3.93 0.22 1.99
N GLN A 126 2.65 0.57 2.02
CA GLN A 126 1.99 1.00 3.27
C GLN A 126 2.03 -0.14 4.29
N GLY A 127 1.75 -1.38 3.85
CA GLY A 127 1.85 -2.56 4.69
C GLY A 127 3.23 -2.74 5.31
N LEU A 128 4.32 -2.56 4.55
CA LEU A 128 5.68 -2.69 5.08
C LEU A 128 5.98 -1.61 6.15
N LEU A 129 5.54 -0.37 5.94
CA LEU A 129 5.67 0.69 6.95
C LEU A 129 4.88 0.35 8.23
N VAL A 130 3.63 -0.11 8.08
CA VAL A 130 2.77 -0.55 9.19
C VAL A 130 3.39 -1.73 9.93
N TRP A 131 3.94 -2.70 9.21
CA TRP A 131 4.62 -3.86 9.79
C TRP A 131 5.83 -3.45 10.63
N TYR A 132 6.67 -2.53 10.13
CA TYR A 132 7.76 -1.98 10.92
C TYR A 132 7.26 -1.21 12.14
N ALA A 133 6.19 -0.42 11.99
CA ALA A 133 5.59 0.31 13.11
C ALA A 133 5.11 -0.65 14.21
N CYS A 134 4.48 -1.77 13.86
CA CYS A 134 4.08 -2.81 14.81
C CYS A 134 5.28 -3.42 15.52
N LYS A 135 6.34 -3.77 14.79
CA LYS A 135 7.58 -4.27 15.40
C LYS A 135 8.17 -3.29 16.40
N LYS A 136 8.23 -2.02 16.05
CA LYS A 136 8.74 -0.95 16.93
C LYS A 136 7.86 -0.74 18.17
N ARG A 137 6.54 -0.84 18.02
CA ARG A 137 5.59 -0.86 19.15
C ARG A 137 5.92 -2.04 20.09
N ASP A 138 6.10 -3.22 19.55
CA ASP A 138 6.35 -4.44 20.30
C ASP A 138 7.76 -4.44 20.95
N GLU A 139 8.72 -3.69 20.38
CA GLU A 139 10.01 -3.34 21.01
C GLU A 139 9.87 -2.32 22.15
N GLY A 140 8.67 -1.76 22.37
CA GLY A 140 8.37 -0.87 23.49
C GLY A 140 8.51 0.63 23.21
N LEU A 141 8.56 1.06 21.94
CA LEU A 141 8.56 2.49 21.62
C LEU A 141 7.28 3.17 22.14
N SER A 142 7.40 4.35 22.70
CA SER A 142 6.25 5.21 23.02
C SER A 142 5.56 5.71 21.75
N LEU A 143 4.30 6.15 21.85
CA LEU A 143 3.55 6.70 20.73
C LEU A 143 4.31 7.82 19.99
N ASP A 144 4.84 8.80 20.73
CA ASP A 144 5.55 9.94 20.12
C ASP A 144 6.88 9.50 19.48
N ALA A 145 7.61 8.56 20.10
CA ALA A 145 8.83 8.01 19.50
C ALA A 145 8.52 7.21 18.22
N LEU A 146 7.43 6.44 18.22
CA LEU A 146 7.01 5.70 17.04
C LEU A 146 6.51 6.63 15.93
N TYR A 147 5.72 7.66 16.27
CA TYR A 147 5.30 8.68 15.31
C TYR A 147 6.50 9.34 14.64
N SER A 148 7.50 9.76 15.42
CA SER A 148 8.73 10.36 14.87
C SER A 148 9.47 9.40 13.96
N TRP A 149 9.62 8.14 14.39
CA TRP A 149 10.25 7.09 13.56
C TRP A 149 9.52 6.88 12.24
N VAL A 150 8.18 6.83 12.24
CA VAL A 150 7.38 6.69 11.02
C VAL A 150 7.59 7.88 10.09
N MET A 151 7.55 9.12 10.65
CA MET A 151 7.75 10.34 9.85
C MET A 151 9.13 10.41 9.21
N GLU A 152 10.17 9.95 9.88
CA GLU A 152 11.54 9.91 9.37
C GLU A 152 11.71 8.82 8.29
N ASN A 153 11.03 7.68 8.44
CA ASN A 153 11.27 6.53 7.58
C ASN A 153 10.28 6.36 6.42
N ARG A 154 9.12 7.02 6.43
CA ARG A 154 8.10 6.86 5.38
C ARG A 154 8.61 7.16 3.97
N LEU A 155 9.59 8.08 3.80
CA LEU A 155 10.21 8.41 2.51
C LEU A 155 11.38 7.48 2.14
N HIS A 156 11.77 6.57 3.03
CA HIS A 156 12.71 5.49 2.77
C HIS A 156 12.01 4.21 2.29
N LEU A 157 10.67 4.17 2.30
CA LEU A 157 9.89 3.06 1.76
C LEU A 157 9.83 3.17 0.25
N CYS A 158 10.68 2.40 -0.43
CA CYS A 158 10.70 2.30 -1.88
C CYS A 158 9.49 1.51 -2.39
N HIS A 159 8.83 2.03 -3.41
CA HIS A 159 7.71 1.42 -4.11
C HIS A 159 8.11 1.35 -5.59
N TRP A 160 8.54 0.20 -6.08
CA TRP A 160 8.86 0.01 -7.49
C TRP A 160 7.92 -1.02 -8.09
N PHE A 161 7.28 -0.67 -9.20
CA PHE A 161 6.29 -1.55 -9.78
C PHE A 161 6.19 -1.46 -11.30
N THR A 162 5.56 -2.44 -11.89
CA THR A 162 5.21 -2.49 -13.31
C THR A 162 3.76 -2.92 -13.45
N VAL A 163 3.11 -2.48 -14.51
CA VAL A 163 1.74 -2.85 -14.86
C VAL A 163 1.70 -3.40 -16.29
N ASP A 164 0.69 -4.18 -16.60
CA ASP A 164 0.50 -4.66 -17.96
C ASP A 164 -0.10 -3.61 -18.87
N ASP A 165 -1.02 -2.77 -18.33
CA ASP A 165 -1.72 -1.73 -19.06
C ASP A 165 -1.87 -0.45 -18.22
N LEU A 166 -1.21 0.63 -18.64
CA LEU A 166 -1.31 1.96 -18.02
C LEU A 166 -2.71 2.59 -18.11
N MET A 167 -3.58 2.06 -18.98
CA MET A 167 -4.93 2.62 -19.15
C MET A 167 -5.80 2.44 -17.91
N TYR A 168 -5.53 1.44 -17.05
CA TYR A 168 -6.19 1.31 -15.75
C TYR A 168 -5.88 2.52 -14.85
N LEU A 169 -4.60 2.85 -14.67
CA LEU A 169 -4.15 4.00 -13.87
C LEU A 169 -4.66 5.34 -14.43
N LYS A 170 -4.69 5.47 -15.76
CA LYS A 170 -5.22 6.66 -16.44
C LYS A 170 -6.72 6.82 -16.21
N ARG A 171 -7.51 5.76 -16.41
CA ARG A 171 -8.97 5.78 -16.19
C ARG A 171 -9.30 6.13 -14.74
N GLY A 172 -8.51 5.60 -13.82
CA GLY A 172 -8.62 5.91 -12.39
C GLY A 172 -8.14 7.31 -12.01
N GLY A 173 -7.47 8.05 -12.92
CA GLY A 173 -6.93 9.39 -12.64
C GLY A 173 -5.70 9.38 -11.71
N ARG A 174 -5.02 8.23 -11.51
CA ARG A 174 -3.82 8.10 -10.65
C ARG A 174 -2.51 8.25 -11.41
N ILE A 175 -2.60 8.43 -12.73
CA ILE A 175 -1.47 8.82 -13.58
C ILE A 175 -1.93 9.82 -14.64
N SER A 176 -1.03 10.71 -15.07
CA SER A 176 -1.38 11.71 -16.07
C SER A 176 -1.66 11.08 -17.45
N ALA A 177 -2.50 11.74 -18.26
CA ALA A 177 -2.80 11.31 -19.63
C ALA A 177 -1.54 11.27 -20.50
N ALA A 178 -0.59 12.19 -20.31
CA ALA A 178 0.68 12.24 -21.04
C ALA A 178 1.55 11.00 -20.75
N THR A 179 1.61 10.57 -19.49
CA THR A 179 2.35 9.38 -19.08
C THR A 179 1.75 8.10 -19.68
N ALA A 180 0.43 8.00 -19.77
CA ALA A 180 -0.26 6.80 -20.27
C ALA A 180 -0.10 6.60 -21.79
N LEU A 181 0.04 7.67 -22.58
CA LEU A 181 0.24 7.57 -24.03
C LEU A 181 1.53 6.84 -24.42
N VAL A 182 2.50 6.81 -23.54
CA VAL A 182 3.81 6.19 -23.79
C VAL A 182 3.77 4.65 -23.66
N GLY A 183 2.74 4.09 -23.04
CA GLY A 183 2.60 2.65 -22.77
C GLY A 183 1.86 1.82 -23.82
N THR A 184 1.40 2.43 -24.93
CA THR A 184 0.59 1.73 -25.96
C THR A 184 1.39 0.87 -26.95
N MET A 185 2.72 0.84 -26.84
CA MET A 185 3.55 -0.01 -27.71
C MET A 185 3.55 -1.46 -27.19
N LEU A 186 3.19 -2.37 -28.07
CA LEU A 186 3.20 -3.82 -27.81
C LEU A 186 4.56 -4.24 -27.19
N GLN A 187 4.52 -4.99 -26.10
CA GLN A 187 5.68 -5.48 -25.36
C GLN A 187 6.49 -4.43 -24.55
N ILE A 188 6.11 -3.18 -24.51
CA ILE A 188 6.77 -2.22 -23.61
C ILE A 188 6.05 -2.23 -22.26
N LYS A 189 6.79 -2.55 -21.21
CA LYS A 189 6.31 -2.51 -19.82
C LYS A 189 6.88 -1.28 -19.12
N PRO A 190 6.05 -0.45 -18.50
CA PRO A 190 6.52 0.70 -17.72
C PRO A 190 7.17 0.23 -16.42
N LEU A 191 8.17 0.96 -15.97
CA LEU A 191 8.70 0.89 -14.62
C LEU A 191 8.29 2.15 -13.89
N LEU A 192 7.53 2.00 -12.83
CA LEU A 192 6.96 3.11 -12.06
C LEU A 192 7.46 3.06 -10.62
N HIS A 193 7.37 4.21 -9.96
CA HIS A 193 7.56 4.32 -8.51
C HIS A 193 6.53 5.28 -7.89
N VAL A 194 6.55 5.40 -6.57
CA VAL A 194 5.82 6.42 -5.81
C VAL A 194 6.83 7.51 -5.43
N ASP A 195 6.54 8.78 -5.75
CA ASP A 195 7.39 9.91 -5.42
C ASP A 195 7.24 10.37 -3.95
N ASP A 196 7.97 11.41 -3.55
CA ASP A 196 7.98 11.92 -2.18
C ASP A 196 6.66 12.60 -1.78
N GLU A 197 5.82 12.96 -2.75
CA GLU A 197 4.46 13.47 -2.57
C GLU A 197 3.39 12.36 -2.58
N GLY A 198 3.81 11.10 -2.76
CA GLY A 198 2.91 9.95 -2.74
C GLY A 198 2.15 9.72 -4.06
N HIS A 199 2.62 10.28 -5.18
CA HIS A 199 2.04 10.10 -6.52
C HIS A 199 2.75 9.00 -7.32
N LEU A 200 2.05 8.44 -8.30
CA LEU A 200 2.61 7.43 -9.20
C LEU A 200 3.34 8.09 -10.37
N ILE A 201 4.63 7.80 -10.50
CA ILE A 201 5.50 8.37 -11.53
C ILE A 201 6.10 7.26 -12.42
N SER A 202 6.08 7.47 -13.73
CA SER A 202 6.73 6.57 -14.69
C SER A 202 8.19 6.97 -14.87
N MET A 203 9.10 6.08 -14.50
CA MET A 203 10.54 6.35 -14.48
C MET A 203 11.27 5.81 -15.70
N ALA A 204 10.87 4.64 -16.18
CA ALA A 204 11.57 3.94 -17.26
C ALA A 204 10.63 2.99 -17.99
N LYS A 205 11.17 2.32 -19.00
CA LYS A 205 10.48 1.31 -19.78
C LYS A 205 11.39 0.09 -19.95
N ALA A 206 10.78 -1.10 -19.91
CA ALA A 206 11.46 -2.34 -20.19
C ALA A 206 10.81 -3.03 -21.40
N ARG A 207 11.59 -3.75 -22.18
CA ARG A 207 11.07 -4.54 -23.31
C ARG A 207 10.76 -5.96 -22.83
N GLY A 208 9.49 -6.23 -22.66
CA GLY A 208 8.99 -7.53 -22.20
C GLY A 208 8.88 -7.64 -20.67
N ARG A 209 8.06 -8.58 -20.23
CA ARG A 209 7.71 -8.78 -18.81
C ARG A 209 8.91 -9.15 -17.96
N LYS A 210 9.72 -10.11 -18.44
CA LYS A 210 10.93 -10.55 -17.71
C LYS A 210 11.90 -9.40 -17.46
N ALA A 211 12.17 -8.56 -18.48
CA ALA A 211 13.06 -7.41 -18.34
C ALA A 211 12.53 -6.36 -17.34
N ALA A 212 11.19 -6.22 -17.23
CA ALA A 212 10.57 -5.36 -16.23
C ALA A 212 10.81 -5.93 -14.81
N ILE A 213 10.62 -7.22 -14.61
CA ILE A 213 10.88 -7.88 -13.32
C ILE A 213 12.36 -7.77 -12.92
N ASP A 214 13.27 -8.05 -13.87
CA ASP A 214 14.72 -7.91 -13.64
C ASP A 214 15.10 -6.44 -13.30
N ALA A 215 14.36 -5.46 -13.80
CA ALA A 215 14.56 -4.05 -13.45
C ALA A 215 14.12 -3.73 -12.01
N LEU A 216 13.03 -4.37 -11.51
CA LEU A 216 12.65 -4.26 -10.09
C LEU A 216 13.75 -4.80 -9.17
N VAL A 217 14.35 -5.95 -9.52
CA VAL A 217 15.47 -6.53 -8.76
C VAL A 217 16.66 -5.57 -8.73
N ARG A 218 17.04 -4.98 -9.90
CA ARG A 218 18.12 -3.98 -9.94
C ARG A 218 17.84 -2.78 -9.05
N LYS A 219 16.60 -2.31 -8.99
CA LYS A 219 16.22 -1.19 -8.10
C LYS A 219 16.38 -1.56 -6.62
N ALA A 220 16.04 -2.79 -6.23
CA ALA A 220 16.30 -3.25 -4.88
C ALA A 220 17.82 -3.32 -4.56
N GLN A 221 18.65 -3.76 -5.50
CA GLN A 221 20.12 -3.78 -5.34
C GLN A 221 20.71 -2.36 -5.24
N GLU A 222 20.26 -1.45 -6.11
CA GLU A 222 20.77 -0.07 -6.18
C GLU A 222 20.39 0.74 -4.93
N LEU A 223 19.11 0.75 -4.57
CA LEU A 223 18.57 1.63 -3.54
C LEU A 223 18.58 1.01 -2.15
N GLY A 224 18.42 -0.31 -2.06
CA GLY A 224 18.36 -1.06 -0.80
C GLY A 224 19.72 -1.33 -0.14
N ALA A 225 20.82 -0.96 -0.79
CA ALA A 225 22.16 -1.16 -0.24
C ALA A 225 22.35 -0.38 1.06
N GLY A 226 22.81 -1.07 2.12
CA GLY A 226 23.03 -0.49 3.44
C GLY A 226 21.80 -0.46 4.35
N TYR A 227 20.63 -0.91 3.88
CA TYR A 227 19.41 -1.05 4.68
C TYR A 227 19.16 -2.51 5.06
N ASP A 228 18.52 -2.72 6.22
CA ASP A 228 18.08 -4.08 6.58
C ASP A 228 16.82 -4.44 5.77
N ASN A 229 17.04 -5.11 4.66
CA ASN A 229 16.03 -5.69 3.80
C ASN A 229 15.97 -7.22 3.93
N SER A 230 16.19 -7.75 5.13
CA SER A 230 16.03 -9.18 5.39
C SER A 230 14.62 -9.68 5.09
N THR A 231 13.62 -8.80 5.15
CA THR A 231 12.23 -9.02 4.73
C THR A 231 11.85 -7.96 3.69
N MET A 232 11.35 -8.41 2.53
CA MET A 232 10.75 -7.54 1.50
C MET A 232 9.32 -7.97 1.21
N PHE A 233 8.50 -7.02 0.73
CA PHE A 233 7.10 -7.28 0.41
C PHE A 233 6.88 -7.18 -1.10
N ILE A 234 5.99 -8.03 -1.61
CA ILE A 234 5.53 -8.03 -3.01
C ILE A 234 4.03 -8.06 -3.03
N SER A 235 3.40 -7.21 -3.85
CA SER A 235 1.99 -7.36 -4.19
C SER A 235 1.81 -7.61 -5.69
N HIS A 236 0.77 -8.38 -6.06
CA HIS A 236 0.50 -8.74 -7.43
C HIS A 236 -0.99 -8.65 -7.79
N GLY A 237 -1.29 -8.18 -8.99
CA GLY A 237 -2.62 -8.14 -9.59
C GLY A 237 -2.89 -9.43 -10.39
N ASP A 238 -3.10 -10.53 -9.68
CA ASP A 238 -3.36 -11.86 -10.23
C ASP A 238 -2.30 -12.34 -11.25
N CYS A 239 -1.01 -12.18 -10.88
CA CYS A 239 0.16 -12.70 -11.60
C CYS A 239 1.15 -13.38 -10.63
N ARG A 240 0.65 -14.37 -9.89
CA ARG A 240 1.38 -15.06 -8.81
C ARG A 240 2.72 -15.62 -9.24
N GLU A 241 2.80 -16.22 -10.43
CA GLU A 241 4.03 -16.81 -10.96
C GLU A 241 5.15 -15.77 -11.13
N ASP A 242 4.80 -14.57 -11.61
CA ASP A 242 5.74 -13.44 -11.72
C ASP A 242 6.22 -12.97 -10.33
N ALA A 243 5.32 -12.91 -9.35
CA ALA A 243 5.67 -12.54 -7.98
C ALA A 243 6.63 -13.57 -7.35
N GLU A 244 6.41 -14.85 -7.57
CA GLU A 244 7.28 -15.93 -7.12
C GLU A 244 8.63 -15.91 -7.83
N TYR A 245 8.65 -15.59 -9.12
CA TYR A 245 9.90 -15.40 -9.86
C TYR A 245 10.70 -14.22 -9.29
N LEU A 246 10.04 -13.06 -9.07
CA LEU A 246 10.67 -11.90 -8.43
C LEU A 246 11.23 -12.26 -7.05
N ALA A 247 10.45 -12.95 -6.21
CA ALA A 247 10.87 -13.36 -4.87
C ALA A 247 12.13 -14.27 -4.90
N ARG A 248 12.20 -15.22 -5.83
CA ARG A 248 13.40 -16.04 -6.01
C ARG A 248 14.62 -15.20 -6.36
N GLN A 249 14.49 -14.28 -7.32
CA GLN A 249 15.59 -13.41 -7.73
C GLN A 249 16.09 -12.52 -6.59
N LEU A 250 15.19 -11.97 -5.75
CA LEU A 250 15.54 -11.17 -4.58
C LEU A 250 16.31 -12.00 -3.54
N LYS A 251 15.88 -13.23 -3.27
CA LYS A 251 16.60 -14.15 -2.35
C LYS A 251 17.99 -14.51 -2.87
N GLU A 252 18.11 -14.78 -4.16
CA GLU A 252 19.38 -15.19 -4.79
C GLU A 252 20.39 -14.04 -4.91
N THR A 253 19.92 -12.81 -5.16
CA THR A 253 20.79 -11.70 -5.57
C THR A 253 20.88 -10.55 -4.57
N CYS A 254 19.90 -10.39 -3.67
CA CYS A 254 19.84 -9.30 -2.68
C CYS A 254 19.99 -9.79 -1.23
N GLY A 255 20.15 -11.10 -0.99
CA GLY A 255 20.30 -11.66 0.36
C GLY A 255 19.02 -11.60 1.21
N VAL A 256 17.86 -11.43 0.59
CA VAL A 256 16.56 -11.38 1.27
C VAL A 256 16.25 -12.76 1.87
N LYS A 257 15.91 -12.80 3.15
CA LYS A 257 15.58 -14.04 3.86
C LYS A 257 14.11 -14.41 3.69
N GLU A 258 13.24 -13.41 3.81
CA GLU A 258 11.80 -13.57 3.75
C GLU A 258 11.19 -12.64 2.70
N VAL A 259 10.26 -13.14 1.92
CA VAL A 259 9.44 -12.34 1.01
C VAL A 259 7.98 -12.64 1.29
N VAL A 260 7.25 -11.62 1.71
CA VAL A 260 5.79 -11.70 1.89
C VAL A 260 5.14 -11.35 0.57
N ILE A 261 4.31 -12.25 0.05
CA ILE A 261 3.59 -12.06 -1.22
C ILE A 261 2.10 -11.99 -0.93
N SER A 262 1.45 -10.94 -1.43
CA SER A 262 0.01 -10.74 -1.32
C SER A 262 -0.60 -10.31 -2.65
N TYR A 263 -1.93 -10.36 -2.77
CA TYR A 263 -2.61 -9.67 -3.85
C TYR A 263 -2.52 -8.16 -3.69
N VAL A 264 -2.55 -7.42 -4.78
CA VAL A 264 -3.01 -6.04 -4.77
C VAL A 264 -4.51 -6.09 -4.50
N GLY A 265 -4.98 -5.43 -3.43
CA GLY A 265 -6.37 -5.43 -3.01
C GLY A 265 -7.33 -4.84 -4.05
N ALA A 266 -8.63 -5.02 -3.84
CA ALA A 266 -9.66 -4.66 -4.82
C ALA A 266 -9.64 -3.17 -5.18
N VAL A 267 -9.45 -2.29 -4.19
CA VAL A 267 -9.41 -0.83 -4.42
C VAL A 267 -8.23 -0.45 -5.30
N ILE A 268 -7.01 -0.83 -4.94
CA ILE A 268 -5.82 -0.50 -5.73
C ILE A 268 -5.83 -1.25 -7.06
N GLY A 269 -6.25 -2.52 -7.08
CA GLY A 269 -6.36 -3.36 -8.27
C GLY A 269 -7.31 -2.82 -9.32
N SER A 270 -8.41 -2.19 -8.92
CA SER A 270 -9.34 -1.50 -9.83
C SER A 270 -8.68 -0.38 -10.65
N HIS A 271 -7.65 0.25 -10.09
CA HIS A 271 -6.90 1.33 -10.73
C HIS A 271 -5.62 0.86 -11.41
N SER A 272 -4.95 -0.17 -10.91
CA SER A 272 -3.68 -0.65 -11.48
C SER A 272 -3.84 -1.79 -12.48
N GLY A 273 -4.91 -2.55 -12.35
CA GLY A 273 -5.30 -3.63 -13.27
C GLY A 273 -4.57 -4.95 -13.05
N PRO A 274 -5.04 -5.98 -13.77
CA PRO A 274 -4.38 -7.28 -13.81
C PRO A 274 -2.94 -7.18 -14.31
N GLY A 275 -2.05 -8.05 -13.81
CA GLY A 275 -0.63 -8.05 -14.18
C GLY A 275 0.19 -6.97 -13.48
N THR A 276 -0.38 -6.20 -12.56
CA THR A 276 0.39 -5.34 -11.67
C THR A 276 1.34 -6.18 -10.83
N LEU A 277 2.62 -5.79 -10.75
CA LEU A 277 3.61 -6.43 -9.90
C LEU A 277 4.43 -5.34 -9.20
N ALA A 278 4.37 -5.30 -7.89
CA ALA A 278 4.99 -4.27 -7.08
C ALA A 278 5.93 -4.87 -6.02
N LEU A 279 7.08 -4.22 -5.84
CA LEU A 279 8.12 -4.56 -4.89
C LEU A 279 8.31 -3.41 -3.91
N PHE A 280 8.42 -3.76 -2.62
CA PHE A 280 8.54 -2.82 -1.51
C PHE A 280 9.71 -3.20 -0.60
N PHE A 281 10.55 -2.22 -0.29
CA PHE A 281 11.76 -2.38 0.50
C PHE A 281 12.22 -1.04 1.10
N LEU A 282 13.14 -1.07 2.04
CA LEU A 282 13.80 0.14 2.55
C LEU A 282 14.97 0.54 1.65
N GLY A 283 15.08 1.83 1.36
CA GLY A 283 16.15 2.34 0.51
C GLY A 283 16.65 3.73 0.90
N SER A 284 17.72 4.15 0.23
CA SER A 284 18.36 5.45 0.47
C SER A 284 17.41 6.63 0.15
N HIS A 285 16.51 6.44 -0.80
CA HIS A 285 15.45 7.37 -1.23
C HIS A 285 14.42 6.56 -2.02
N ARG A 286 13.24 7.16 -2.24
CA ARG A 286 12.19 6.57 -3.09
C ARG A 286 12.57 6.50 -4.56
#